data_9aaeb021b3830df8619b3f0bdc621765
#
_entry.id   9aaeb021b3830df8619b3f0bdc621765
#
_cell.length_a   1.000
_cell.length_b   1.000
_cell.length_c   1.000
_cell.angle_alpha   90.00
_cell.angle_beta   90.00
_cell.angle_gamma   90.00
#
_symmetry.space_group_name_H-M   'P 1'
#
loop_
_entity.id
_entity.type
_entity.pdbx_description
1 polymer ?
#
loop_
_entity_poly.entity_id
_entity_poly.type
_entity_poly.pdbx_seq_one_letter_code
_entity_poly.pdbx_strand_id
1 'polypeptide(L)'
;ISRRMMLRSAYAQFLFVVGTADHDQVERLRQFMTQLCTGWDVATVREIVGDTLHHIVDPLVYDEAVSLIEEHQAAGRDVIIVSTSGAEVVGPISQMLGADDFVATRLEIVDGHYTGKIDYYAYAEEKARAITELAEQRGYDLAESYAYSDSITDVHMLRVVGHPSAVNPDKELRKIAVESGWPVLTFARPVTLKSRIPVRHALATL
;
A
#
# COMPACT_ATOMS: atom_id res chain seq x y z
N ILE A 1 -8.00 -23.70 18.36
CA ILE A 1 -7.48 -22.89 17.21
C ILE A 1 -6.19 -22.23 17.68
N SER A 2 -5.07 -22.44 16.97
CA SER A 2 -3.79 -21.83 17.36
C SER A 2 -3.84 -20.31 17.14
N ARG A 3 -3.09 -19.53 17.96
CA ARG A 3 -2.96 -18.08 17.77
C ARG A 3 -2.50 -17.71 16.35
N ARG A 4 -1.58 -18.51 15.77
CA ARG A 4 -1.14 -18.36 14.36
C ARG A 4 -2.30 -18.51 13.37
N MET A 5 -3.19 -19.45 13.56
CA MET A 5 -4.35 -19.65 12.68
C MET A 5 -5.37 -18.53 12.80
N MET A 6 -5.56 -17.98 14.01
CA MET A 6 -6.39 -16.78 14.23
C MET A 6 -5.82 -15.55 13.51
N LEU A 7 -4.52 -15.29 13.64
CA LEU A 7 -3.86 -14.17 12.99
C LEU A 7 -3.95 -14.29 11.46
N ARG A 8 -3.65 -15.47 10.92
CA ARG A 8 -3.76 -15.75 9.47
C ARG A 8 -5.19 -15.49 8.94
N SER A 9 -6.21 -15.97 9.66
CA SER A 9 -7.62 -15.73 9.30
C SER A 9 -7.99 -14.26 9.37
N ALA A 10 -7.51 -13.54 10.40
CA ALA A 10 -7.75 -12.11 10.57
C ALA A 10 -7.11 -11.27 9.46
N TYR A 11 -5.86 -11.59 9.07
CA TYR A 11 -5.21 -10.92 7.93
C TYR A 11 -5.91 -11.21 6.61
N ALA A 12 -6.35 -12.45 6.38
CA ALA A 12 -7.12 -12.78 5.20
C ALA A 12 -8.44 -12.00 5.11
N GLN A 13 -9.16 -11.87 6.23
CA GLN A 13 -10.37 -11.05 6.30
C GLN A 13 -10.07 -9.56 6.13
N PHE A 14 -8.99 -9.06 6.74
CA PHE A 14 -8.56 -7.67 6.59
C PHE A 14 -8.36 -7.31 5.11
N LEU A 15 -7.56 -8.08 4.39
CA LEU A 15 -7.28 -7.82 2.97
C LEU A 15 -8.55 -7.90 2.09
N PHE A 16 -9.47 -8.80 2.42
CA PHE A 16 -10.73 -8.93 1.69
C PHE A 16 -11.68 -7.74 1.93
N VAL A 17 -11.72 -7.22 3.16
CA VAL A 17 -12.63 -6.15 3.57
C VAL A 17 -12.11 -4.76 3.15
N VAL A 18 -10.80 -4.53 3.15
CA VAL A 18 -10.20 -3.22 2.83
C VAL A 18 -10.61 -2.69 1.45
N GLY A 19 -10.84 -3.58 0.47
CA GLY A 19 -11.28 -3.19 -0.88
C GLY A 19 -12.76 -2.78 -1.00
N THR A 20 -13.59 -2.99 0.04
CA THR A 20 -15.06 -2.79 -0.01
C THR A 20 -15.63 -2.06 1.20
N ALA A 21 -14.83 -1.80 2.23
CA ALA A 21 -15.27 -1.24 3.51
C ALA A 21 -15.33 0.30 3.48
N ASP A 22 -16.26 0.86 4.25
CA ASP A 22 -16.25 2.29 4.57
C ASP A 22 -15.11 2.65 5.57
N HIS A 23 -14.85 3.94 5.71
CA HIS A 23 -13.78 4.47 6.57
C HIS A 23 -13.86 3.95 8.02
N ASP A 24 -15.05 3.94 8.62
CA ASP A 24 -15.25 3.50 10.01
C ASP A 24 -15.00 2.00 10.20
N GLN A 25 -15.31 1.20 9.18
CA GLN A 25 -15.04 -0.24 9.17
C GLN A 25 -13.53 -0.50 9.08
N VAL A 26 -12.82 0.21 8.20
CA VAL A 26 -11.37 0.12 8.06
C VAL A 26 -10.68 0.50 9.38
N GLU A 27 -11.13 1.57 10.03
CA GLU A 27 -10.55 2.03 11.30
C GLU A 27 -10.77 1.02 12.44
N ARG A 28 -11.97 0.45 12.59
CA ARG A 28 -12.25 -0.61 13.57
C ARG A 28 -11.39 -1.85 13.32
N LEU A 29 -11.25 -2.23 12.05
CA LEU A 29 -10.45 -3.38 11.67
C LEU A 29 -8.95 -3.14 11.93
N ARG A 30 -8.46 -1.93 11.66
CA ARG A 30 -7.10 -1.51 11.99
C ARG A 30 -6.83 -1.63 13.50
N GLN A 31 -7.73 -1.11 14.34
CA GLN A 31 -7.60 -1.21 15.80
C GLN A 31 -7.59 -2.66 16.27
N PHE A 32 -8.47 -3.48 15.73
CA PHE A 32 -8.50 -4.92 16.02
C PHE A 32 -7.19 -5.61 15.64
N MET A 33 -6.65 -5.35 14.44
CA MET A 33 -5.39 -5.94 13.98
C MET A 33 -4.20 -5.50 14.85
N THR A 34 -4.14 -4.22 15.21
CA THR A 34 -3.11 -3.67 16.09
C THR A 34 -3.12 -4.36 17.46
N GLN A 35 -4.32 -4.54 18.05
CA GLN A 35 -4.48 -5.26 19.32
C GLN A 35 -4.13 -6.74 19.19
N LEU A 36 -4.51 -7.38 18.09
CA LEU A 36 -4.23 -8.79 17.84
C LEU A 36 -2.73 -9.07 17.77
N CYS A 37 -1.95 -8.16 17.21
CA CYS A 37 -0.50 -8.27 17.11
C CYS A 37 0.24 -7.99 18.43
N THR A 38 -0.43 -7.44 19.46
CA THR A 38 0.21 -7.08 20.72
C THR A 38 0.94 -8.26 21.37
N GLY A 39 2.22 -8.06 21.69
CA GLY A 39 3.10 -9.07 22.29
C GLY A 39 3.57 -10.17 21.33
N TRP A 40 3.32 -10.02 20.03
CA TRP A 40 3.85 -10.95 19.03
C TRP A 40 5.24 -10.54 18.58
N ASP A 41 6.07 -11.55 18.35
CA ASP A 41 7.37 -11.40 17.71
C ASP A 41 7.19 -10.93 16.24
N VAL A 42 7.99 -9.95 15.86
CA VAL A 42 7.91 -9.29 14.54
C VAL A 42 8.18 -10.28 13.40
N ALA A 43 9.18 -11.16 13.54
CA ALA A 43 9.52 -12.12 12.49
C ALA A 43 8.38 -13.13 12.28
N THR A 44 7.74 -13.55 13.38
CA THR A 44 6.57 -14.45 13.32
C THR A 44 5.39 -13.81 12.59
N VAL A 45 5.10 -12.52 12.83
CA VAL A 45 4.01 -11.82 12.11
C VAL A 45 4.35 -11.69 10.62
N ARG A 46 5.58 -11.31 10.29
CA ARG A 46 6.04 -11.20 8.90
C ARG A 46 5.98 -12.52 8.15
N GLU A 47 6.37 -13.61 8.78
CA GLU A 47 6.24 -14.97 8.21
C GLU A 47 4.78 -15.30 7.88
N ILE A 48 3.86 -15.09 8.83
CA ILE A 48 2.43 -15.38 8.66
C ILE A 48 1.82 -14.53 7.54
N VAL A 49 2.16 -13.25 7.49
CA VAL A 49 1.69 -12.33 6.45
C VAL A 49 2.23 -12.76 5.09
N GLY A 50 3.53 -13.03 4.98
CA GLY A 50 4.18 -13.47 3.74
C GLY A 50 3.53 -14.73 3.16
N ASP A 51 3.31 -15.76 3.98
CA ASP A 51 2.64 -17.01 3.58
C ASP A 51 1.20 -16.82 3.07
N THR A 52 0.55 -15.76 3.53
CA THR A 52 -0.87 -15.52 3.25
C THR A 52 -1.07 -14.64 2.02
N LEU A 53 -0.16 -13.68 1.80
CA LEU A 53 -0.30 -12.63 0.79
C LEU A 53 -0.39 -13.15 -0.64
N HIS A 54 0.49 -14.07 -1.04
CA HIS A 54 0.54 -14.56 -2.42
C HIS A 54 -0.79 -15.13 -2.93
N HIS A 55 -1.58 -15.77 -2.06
CA HIS A 55 -2.86 -16.35 -2.45
C HIS A 55 -4.01 -15.36 -2.50
N ILE A 56 -3.88 -14.23 -1.76
CA ILE A 56 -4.97 -13.26 -1.58
C ILE A 56 -4.77 -12.06 -2.48
N VAL A 57 -3.53 -11.58 -2.62
CA VAL A 57 -3.24 -10.35 -3.36
C VAL A 57 -3.21 -10.57 -4.87
N ASP A 58 -2.68 -11.71 -5.35
CA ASP A 58 -2.61 -12.02 -6.78
C ASP A 58 -3.92 -11.71 -7.56
N PRO A 59 -5.10 -12.18 -7.11
CA PRO A 59 -6.34 -11.94 -7.86
C PRO A 59 -6.88 -10.50 -7.75
N LEU A 60 -6.32 -9.67 -6.86
CA LEU A 60 -6.75 -8.29 -6.62
C LEU A 60 -5.92 -7.27 -7.40
N VAL A 61 -4.81 -7.69 -8.00
CA VAL A 61 -3.94 -6.79 -8.77
C VAL A 61 -4.51 -6.58 -10.16
N TYR A 62 -4.56 -5.34 -10.59
CA TYR A 62 -4.96 -4.95 -11.94
C TYR A 62 -3.75 -4.97 -12.89
N ASP A 63 -3.95 -5.52 -14.10
CA ASP A 63 -2.97 -5.54 -15.18
C ASP A 63 -2.54 -4.13 -15.59
N GLU A 64 -3.50 -3.20 -15.58
CA GLU A 64 -3.26 -1.79 -15.86
C GLU A 64 -2.34 -1.15 -14.81
N ALA A 65 -2.46 -1.53 -13.54
CA ALA A 65 -1.57 -1.03 -12.47
C ALA A 65 -0.13 -1.54 -12.65
N VAL A 66 0.03 -2.82 -12.97
CA VAL A 66 1.37 -3.41 -13.25
C VAL A 66 2.01 -2.73 -14.46
N SER A 67 1.25 -2.56 -15.55
CA SER A 67 1.75 -1.87 -16.75
C SER A 67 2.18 -0.44 -16.44
N LEU A 68 1.43 0.28 -15.61
CA LEU A 68 1.75 1.65 -15.21
C LEU A 68 3.05 1.72 -14.39
N ILE A 69 3.26 0.76 -13.46
CA ILE A 69 4.52 0.64 -12.72
C ILE A 69 5.70 0.42 -13.69
N GLU A 70 5.55 -0.53 -14.62
CA GLU A 70 6.57 -0.83 -15.63
C GLU A 70 6.89 0.39 -16.52
N GLU A 71 5.88 1.15 -16.95
CA GLU A 71 6.03 2.37 -17.73
C GLU A 71 6.81 3.46 -16.97
N HIS A 72 6.50 3.68 -15.69
CA HIS A 72 7.22 4.64 -14.87
C HIS A 72 8.68 4.23 -14.69
N GLN A 73 8.94 2.97 -14.37
CA GLN A 73 10.30 2.47 -14.21
C GLN A 73 11.10 2.49 -15.52
N ALA A 74 10.47 2.17 -16.66
CA ALA A 74 11.10 2.27 -17.97
C ALA A 74 11.48 3.73 -18.34
N ALA A 75 10.74 4.70 -17.80
CA ALA A 75 11.06 6.13 -17.94
C ALA A 75 12.08 6.63 -16.89
N GLY A 76 12.66 5.73 -16.07
CA GLY A 76 13.65 6.06 -15.05
C GLY A 76 13.07 6.72 -13.80
N ARG A 77 11.77 6.56 -13.55
CA ARG A 77 11.10 7.07 -12.34
C ARG A 77 11.01 5.96 -11.29
N ASP A 78 11.34 6.28 -10.04
CA ASP A 78 11.09 5.39 -8.90
C ASP A 78 9.60 5.30 -8.62
N VAL A 79 9.14 4.11 -8.26
CA VAL A 79 7.75 3.82 -7.90
C VAL A 79 7.63 3.54 -6.41
N ILE A 80 6.80 4.33 -5.73
CA ILE A 80 6.62 4.27 -4.28
C ILE A 80 5.17 3.85 -3.98
N ILE A 81 4.98 2.77 -3.23
CA ILE A 81 3.65 2.36 -2.76
C ILE A 81 3.31 3.11 -1.47
N VAL A 82 2.21 3.87 -1.47
CA VAL A 82 1.78 4.65 -0.30
C VAL A 82 0.44 4.08 0.21
N SER A 83 0.42 3.55 1.43
CA SER A 83 -0.77 2.88 1.96
C SER A 83 -0.99 3.14 3.45
N THR A 84 -2.26 3.21 3.85
CA THR A 84 -2.68 3.26 5.25
C THR A 84 -2.50 1.92 5.97
N SER A 85 -2.39 0.83 5.23
CA SER A 85 -2.15 -0.51 5.78
C SER A 85 -0.79 -0.62 6.48
N GLY A 86 -0.63 -1.64 7.33
CA GLY A 86 0.61 -1.86 8.07
C GLY A 86 1.80 -2.23 7.17
N ALA A 87 2.99 -1.79 7.56
CA ALA A 87 4.25 -2.04 6.85
C ALA A 87 4.51 -3.54 6.60
N GLU A 88 4.02 -4.41 7.49
CA GLU A 88 4.11 -5.87 7.39
C GLU A 88 3.37 -6.44 6.17
N VAL A 89 2.34 -5.74 5.70
CA VAL A 89 1.55 -6.09 4.51
C VAL A 89 2.06 -5.35 3.29
N VAL A 90 2.28 -4.04 3.42
CA VAL A 90 2.65 -3.17 2.30
C VAL A 90 4.04 -3.49 1.75
N GLY A 91 5.01 -3.78 2.62
CA GLY A 91 6.37 -4.12 2.20
C GLY A 91 6.43 -5.34 1.26
N PRO A 92 5.89 -6.51 1.65
CA PRO A 92 5.80 -7.66 0.75
C PRO A 92 5.02 -7.40 -0.55
N ILE A 93 3.91 -6.64 -0.50
CA ILE A 93 3.16 -6.26 -1.72
C ILE A 93 4.02 -5.38 -2.63
N SER A 94 4.75 -4.40 -2.08
CA SER A 94 5.65 -3.55 -2.85
C SER A 94 6.73 -4.36 -3.55
N GLN A 95 7.32 -5.34 -2.86
CA GLN A 95 8.28 -6.28 -3.46
C GLN A 95 7.65 -7.12 -4.58
N MET A 96 6.43 -7.64 -4.37
CA MET A 96 5.71 -8.40 -5.39
C MET A 96 5.43 -7.58 -6.65
N LEU A 97 5.14 -6.30 -6.50
CA LEU A 97 4.86 -5.37 -7.59
C LEU A 97 6.14 -4.79 -8.22
N GLY A 98 7.31 -5.06 -7.64
CA GLY A 98 8.58 -4.52 -8.10
C GLY A 98 8.75 -3.02 -7.83
N ALA A 99 8.02 -2.45 -6.85
CA ALA A 99 8.17 -1.07 -6.46
C ALA A 99 9.50 -0.81 -5.75
N ASP A 100 10.02 0.41 -5.89
CA ASP A 100 11.36 0.78 -5.39
C ASP A 100 11.35 1.08 -3.89
N ASP A 101 10.20 1.53 -3.34
CA ASP A 101 10.03 1.78 -1.91
C ASP A 101 8.55 1.80 -1.51
N PHE A 102 8.27 2.00 -0.22
CA PHE A 102 6.90 2.17 0.27
C PHE A 102 6.81 3.08 1.50
N VAL A 103 5.64 3.70 1.65
CA VAL A 103 5.21 4.43 2.86
C VAL A 103 3.97 3.72 3.42
N ALA A 104 4.03 3.32 4.68
CA ALA A 104 2.97 2.54 5.32
C ALA A 104 2.86 2.86 6.81
N THR A 105 1.72 2.52 7.41
CA THR A 105 1.54 2.61 8.87
C THR A 105 2.54 1.68 9.57
N ARG A 106 3.21 2.17 10.60
CA ARG A 106 4.16 1.41 11.41
C ARG A 106 3.64 1.22 12.82
N LEU A 107 3.73 -0.01 13.30
CA LEU A 107 3.48 -0.34 14.70
C LEU A 107 4.74 -0.13 15.54
N GLU A 108 4.57 0.29 16.78
CA GLU A 108 5.66 0.39 17.75
C GLU A 108 6.21 -1.00 18.09
N ILE A 109 7.54 -1.13 18.03
CA ILE A 109 8.27 -2.35 18.31
C ILE A 109 9.23 -2.09 19.47
N VAL A 110 9.16 -2.91 20.52
CA VAL A 110 10.08 -2.91 21.65
C VAL A 110 10.60 -4.34 21.83
N ASP A 111 11.92 -4.49 21.93
CA ASP A 111 12.59 -5.80 22.09
C ASP A 111 12.12 -6.87 21.09
N GLY A 112 11.90 -6.47 19.82
CA GLY A 112 11.46 -7.36 18.74
C GLY A 112 9.99 -7.78 18.79
N HIS A 113 9.18 -7.17 19.65
CA HIS A 113 7.76 -7.46 19.80
C HIS A 113 6.90 -6.22 19.58
N TYR A 114 5.71 -6.42 19.01
CA TYR A 114 4.72 -5.34 18.85
C TYR A 114 4.09 -4.97 20.19
N THR A 115 4.06 -3.67 20.51
CA THR A 115 3.47 -3.17 21.76
C THR A 115 1.96 -3.02 21.68
N GLY A 116 1.40 -3.04 20.47
CA GLY A 116 -0.01 -2.73 20.22
C GLY A 116 -0.28 -1.23 20.07
N LYS A 117 0.75 -0.40 19.94
CA LYS A 117 0.63 1.02 19.62
C LYS A 117 1.07 1.28 18.20
N ILE A 118 0.64 2.41 17.65
CA ILE A 118 1.08 2.91 16.35
C ILE A 118 2.20 3.92 16.59
N ASP A 119 3.34 3.71 15.92
CA ASP A 119 4.48 4.62 15.87
C ASP A 119 4.25 5.71 14.81
N TYR A 120 3.77 5.32 13.62
CA TYR A 120 3.45 6.22 12.52
C TYR A 120 2.17 5.79 11.80
N TYR A 121 1.22 6.72 11.60
CA TYR A 121 -0.04 6.44 10.92
C TYR A 121 -0.10 7.11 9.55
N ALA A 122 0.06 6.32 8.48
CA ALA A 122 0.05 6.78 7.09
C ALA A 122 -1.38 7.04 6.59
N TYR A 123 -2.02 8.12 7.06
CA TYR A 123 -3.41 8.46 6.73
C TYR A 123 -3.56 9.93 6.36
N ALA A 124 -4.40 10.22 5.36
CA ALA A 124 -4.78 11.57 4.93
C ALA A 124 -3.55 12.50 4.72
N GLU A 125 -3.47 13.59 5.47
CA GLU A 125 -2.38 14.57 5.37
C GLU A 125 -1.00 13.98 5.67
N GLU A 126 -0.92 12.97 6.52
CA GLU A 126 0.35 12.31 6.86
C GLU A 126 0.97 11.60 5.64
N LYS A 127 0.16 11.12 4.70
CA LYS A 127 0.68 10.60 3.42
C LYS A 127 1.33 11.71 2.60
N ALA A 128 0.67 12.86 2.48
CA ALA A 128 1.22 14.01 1.76
C ALA A 128 2.54 14.49 2.39
N ARG A 129 2.60 14.58 3.73
CA ARG A 129 3.82 14.94 4.46
C ARG A 129 4.94 13.94 4.19
N ALA A 130 4.67 12.65 4.31
CA ALA A 130 5.67 11.60 4.12
C ALA A 130 6.26 11.60 2.71
N ILE A 131 5.44 11.78 1.65
CA ILE A 131 5.97 11.84 0.28
C ILE A 131 6.74 13.13 0.01
N THR A 132 6.37 14.25 0.65
CA THR A 132 7.12 15.50 0.56
C THR A 132 8.50 15.36 1.21
N GLU A 133 8.56 14.80 2.42
CA GLU A 133 9.82 14.52 3.11
C GLU A 133 10.70 13.54 2.31
N LEU A 134 10.10 12.51 1.73
CA LEU A 134 10.81 11.53 0.90
C LEU A 134 11.36 12.19 -0.38
N ALA A 135 10.57 13.07 -0.99
CA ALA A 135 10.99 13.83 -2.19
C ALA A 135 12.19 14.73 -1.88
N GLU A 136 12.17 15.45 -0.75
CA GLU A 136 13.31 16.26 -0.29
C GLU A 136 14.57 15.41 -0.04
N GLN A 137 14.42 14.25 0.63
CA GLN A 137 15.52 13.35 0.95
C GLN A 137 16.17 12.72 -0.28
N ARG A 138 15.38 12.40 -1.32
CA ARG A 138 15.85 11.73 -2.54
C ARG A 138 16.05 12.65 -3.73
N GLY A 139 15.68 13.92 -3.59
CA GLY A 139 15.80 14.91 -4.67
C GLY A 139 14.76 14.73 -5.78
N TYR A 140 13.57 14.19 -5.45
CA TYR A 140 12.49 14.07 -6.43
C TYR A 140 11.81 15.41 -6.65
N ASP A 141 11.48 15.71 -7.91
CA ASP A 141 10.67 16.88 -8.27
C ASP A 141 9.17 16.49 -8.19
N LEU A 142 8.48 17.02 -7.19
CA LEU A 142 7.03 16.78 -7.02
C LEU A 142 6.20 17.37 -8.17
N ALA A 143 6.66 18.44 -8.82
CA ALA A 143 5.95 19.00 -9.96
C ALA A 143 5.97 18.07 -11.19
N GLU A 144 7.02 17.24 -11.33
CA GLU A 144 7.16 16.23 -12.37
C GLU A 144 6.75 14.83 -11.89
N SER A 145 6.27 14.71 -10.64
CA SER A 145 5.85 13.44 -10.05
C SER A 145 4.39 13.13 -10.36
N TYR A 146 4.10 11.83 -10.36
CA TYR A 146 2.78 11.26 -10.62
C TYR A 146 2.22 10.62 -9.35
N ALA A 147 0.91 10.74 -9.13
CA ALA A 147 0.24 10.02 -8.05
C ALA A 147 -1.11 9.47 -8.50
N TYR A 148 -1.45 8.28 -7.99
CA TYR A 148 -2.64 7.52 -8.34
C TYR A 148 -3.35 7.08 -7.07
N SER A 149 -4.67 7.29 -6.97
CA SER A 149 -5.47 6.81 -5.85
C SER A 149 -6.94 6.63 -6.24
N ASP A 150 -7.64 5.81 -5.46
CA ASP A 150 -9.08 5.55 -5.57
C ASP A 150 -9.90 6.22 -4.45
N SER A 151 -9.24 6.76 -3.42
CA SER A 151 -9.89 7.24 -2.20
C SER A 151 -9.79 8.76 -2.02
N ILE A 152 -10.90 9.37 -1.54
CA ILE A 152 -10.94 10.77 -1.12
C ILE A 152 -9.94 11.08 0.00
N THR A 153 -9.61 10.10 0.84
CA THR A 153 -8.63 10.27 1.92
C THR A 153 -7.23 10.61 1.43
N ASP A 154 -6.93 10.33 0.15
CA ASP A 154 -5.65 10.58 -0.48
C ASP A 154 -5.59 11.90 -1.26
N VAL A 155 -6.64 12.73 -1.20
CA VAL A 155 -6.69 14.00 -1.91
C VAL A 155 -5.53 14.93 -1.58
N HIS A 156 -5.04 14.90 -0.34
CA HIS A 156 -3.88 15.69 0.09
C HIS A 156 -2.60 15.23 -0.62
N MET A 157 -2.41 13.92 -0.75
CA MET A 157 -1.31 13.32 -1.48
C MET A 157 -1.39 13.66 -2.99
N LEU A 158 -2.57 13.56 -3.59
CA LEU A 158 -2.78 13.89 -5.00
C LEU A 158 -2.51 15.37 -5.32
N ARG A 159 -2.74 16.28 -4.37
CA ARG A 159 -2.56 17.72 -4.55
C ARG A 159 -1.13 18.21 -4.49
N VAL A 160 -0.21 17.44 -3.95
CA VAL A 160 1.20 17.87 -3.82
C VAL A 160 2.06 17.47 -5.02
N VAL A 161 1.53 16.68 -5.95
CA VAL A 161 2.23 16.27 -7.18
C VAL A 161 1.71 17.02 -8.41
N GLY A 162 2.54 17.13 -9.45
CA GLY A 162 2.17 17.80 -10.69
C GLY A 162 1.23 16.97 -11.58
N HIS A 163 1.24 15.63 -11.46
CA HIS A 163 0.44 14.74 -12.30
C HIS A 163 -0.46 13.79 -11.50
N PRO A 164 -1.48 14.32 -10.79
CA PRO A 164 -2.43 13.47 -10.07
C PRO A 164 -3.41 12.77 -11.01
N SER A 165 -3.80 11.54 -10.68
CA SER A 165 -4.83 10.79 -11.41
C SER A 165 -5.70 10.01 -10.42
N ALA A 166 -7.02 9.99 -10.65
CA ALA A 166 -7.96 9.20 -9.88
C ALA A 166 -8.21 7.85 -10.60
N VAL A 167 -8.03 6.73 -9.91
CA VAL A 167 -8.19 5.38 -10.47
C VAL A 167 -9.37 4.70 -9.78
N ASN A 168 -10.39 4.28 -10.54
CA ASN A 168 -11.60 3.67 -9.96
C ASN A 168 -12.14 4.44 -8.74
N PRO A 169 -12.17 5.80 -8.76
CA PRO A 169 -12.33 6.61 -7.57
C PRO A 169 -13.70 6.42 -6.90
N ASP A 170 -13.70 6.56 -5.56
CA ASP A 170 -14.93 6.76 -4.82
C ASP A 170 -15.69 8.01 -5.32
N LYS A 171 -16.94 8.17 -4.86
CA LYS A 171 -17.83 9.24 -5.36
C LYS A 171 -17.26 10.64 -5.08
N GLU A 172 -16.62 10.83 -3.94
CA GLU A 172 -16.13 12.14 -3.51
C GLU A 172 -14.83 12.49 -4.24
N LEU A 173 -13.89 11.55 -4.36
CA LEU A 173 -12.68 11.76 -5.14
C LEU A 173 -13.00 11.98 -6.62
N ARG A 174 -13.98 11.24 -7.19
CA ARG A 174 -14.42 11.45 -8.57
C ARG A 174 -14.89 12.86 -8.81
N LYS A 175 -15.67 13.43 -7.87
CA LYS A 175 -16.15 14.80 -7.96
C LYS A 175 -14.98 15.78 -7.99
N ILE A 176 -14.02 15.65 -7.06
CA ILE A 176 -12.84 16.52 -7.00
C ILE A 176 -11.98 16.37 -8.26
N ALA A 177 -11.76 15.15 -8.74
CA ALA A 177 -10.97 14.90 -9.95
C ALA A 177 -11.56 15.62 -11.17
N VAL A 178 -12.88 15.53 -11.36
CA VAL A 178 -13.57 16.22 -12.46
C VAL A 178 -13.49 17.75 -12.31
N GLU A 179 -13.75 18.29 -11.11
CA GLU A 179 -13.68 19.72 -10.83
C GLU A 179 -12.26 20.29 -10.99
N SER A 180 -11.23 19.48 -10.71
CA SER A 180 -9.82 19.85 -10.81
C SER A 180 -9.20 19.55 -12.18
N GLY A 181 -9.94 18.91 -13.09
CA GLY A 181 -9.42 18.49 -14.40
C GLY A 181 -8.41 17.33 -14.33
N TRP A 182 -8.42 16.54 -13.23
CA TRP A 182 -7.56 15.37 -13.10
C TRP A 182 -8.04 14.20 -13.95
N PRO A 183 -7.15 13.41 -14.56
CA PRO A 183 -7.53 12.20 -15.26
C PRO A 183 -8.28 11.23 -14.33
N VAL A 184 -9.35 10.62 -14.88
CA VAL A 184 -10.08 9.54 -14.22
C VAL A 184 -9.86 8.27 -15.03
N LEU A 185 -9.12 7.33 -14.45
CA LEU A 185 -8.75 6.06 -15.07
C LEU A 185 -9.68 4.95 -14.57
N THR A 186 -9.89 3.96 -15.42
CA THR A 186 -10.65 2.74 -15.07
C THR A 186 -9.75 1.54 -15.26
N PHE A 187 -9.46 0.83 -14.16
CA PHE A 187 -8.76 -0.44 -14.15
C PHE A 187 -9.79 -1.55 -13.95
N ALA A 188 -9.77 -2.57 -14.77
CA ALA A 188 -10.80 -3.60 -14.80
C ALA A 188 -10.24 -5.02 -15.04
N ARG A 189 -8.98 -5.16 -15.43
CA ARG A 189 -8.39 -6.45 -15.80
C ARG A 189 -7.56 -7.02 -14.66
N PRO A 190 -8.05 -8.03 -13.91
CA PRO A 190 -7.23 -8.71 -12.91
C PRO A 190 -6.08 -9.45 -13.61
N VAL A 191 -4.89 -9.40 -12.97
CA VAL A 191 -3.69 -10.08 -13.46
C VAL A 191 -3.34 -11.25 -12.55
N THR A 192 -2.75 -12.30 -13.14
CA THR A 192 -2.06 -13.34 -12.36
C THR A 192 -0.57 -12.99 -12.34
N LEU A 193 -0.08 -12.47 -11.22
CA LEU A 193 1.30 -11.98 -11.05
C LEU A 193 2.37 -13.03 -11.43
N LYS A 194 2.09 -14.32 -11.23
CA LYS A 194 2.99 -15.43 -11.61
C LYS A 194 3.41 -15.44 -13.08
N SER A 195 2.67 -14.77 -13.95
CA SER A 195 2.94 -14.75 -15.40
C SER A 195 3.76 -13.54 -15.87
N ARG A 196 3.95 -12.50 -15.03
CA ARG A 196 4.54 -11.22 -15.45
C ARG A 196 5.79 -10.77 -14.71
N ILE A 197 6.04 -11.21 -13.47
CA ILE A 197 7.21 -10.74 -12.72
C ILE A 197 8.45 -11.52 -13.20
N PRO A 198 9.37 -10.90 -13.96
CA PRO A 198 10.67 -11.50 -14.17
C PRO A 198 11.39 -11.59 -12.83
N VAL A 199 11.93 -12.76 -12.52
CA VAL A 199 12.77 -13.03 -11.34
C VAL A 199 14.05 -12.16 -11.43
N ARG A 200 13.93 -10.86 -11.15
CA ARG A 200 15.08 -9.92 -11.23
C ARG A 200 15.87 -9.79 -9.93
N HIS A 201 15.46 -10.41 -8.82
CA HIS A 201 16.09 -10.21 -7.51
C HIS A 201 16.64 -11.49 -6.85
N ALA A 202 17.04 -12.48 -7.61
CA ALA A 202 17.71 -13.69 -7.07
C ALA A 202 19.25 -13.63 -7.08
N LEU A 203 19.88 -12.51 -7.46
CA LEU A 203 21.35 -12.40 -7.57
C LEU A 203 21.89 -11.08 -7.03
N ALA A 204 21.67 -10.81 -5.75
CA ALA A 204 22.42 -9.78 -5.04
C ALA A 204 22.60 -10.18 -3.57
N THR A 205 23.24 -11.32 -3.32
CA THR A 205 23.95 -11.59 -2.07
C THR A 205 25.00 -12.68 -2.34
N LEU A 206 26.19 -12.27 -2.71
CA LEU A 206 27.46 -12.93 -2.50
C LEU A 206 28.44 -11.87 -2.02
#